data_f35ce8f3c5b7542de92b888d09dd0671
#
_entry.id   f35ce8f3c5b7542de92b888d09dd0671
#
_cell.length_a   1.000
_cell.length_b   1.000
_cell.length_c   1.000
_cell.angle_alpha   90.00
_cell.angle_beta   90.00
_cell.angle_gamma   90.00
#
_symmetry.space_group_name_H-M   'P 1'
#
loop_
_entity.id
_entity.type
_entity.pdbx_description
1 polymer ?
#
loop_
_entity_poly.entity_id
_entity_poly.type
_entity_poly.pdbx_seq_one_letter_code
_entity_poly.pdbx_strand_id
1 'polypeptide(L)'
;MKKLLFTIFILILGTSTVFGHTFVPDFSTMKILRCDFDETVYNQDNTVLTKSKLFRIFYLDDENKLIYLQKEPIDHILYYETDKIEYNLQSMTDDYIMMAHTTIDRISLEYNSKSTMTYDNPMFGVRRSTSQGICKFLN
;
A
#
# COMPACT_ATOMS: atom_id res chain seq x y z
N MET A 1 -62.81 -40.48 6.28
CA MET A 1 -62.32 -39.44 5.35
C MET A 1 -61.54 -38.38 6.16
N LYS A 2 -60.21 -38.46 6.14
CA LYS A 2 -59.33 -37.52 6.87
C LYS A 2 -58.89 -36.47 5.89
N LYS A 3 -59.33 -35.22 6.11
CA LYS A 3 -58.82 -34.06 5.34
C LYS A 3 -57.43 -33.70 5.87
N LEU A 4 -56.44 -33.87 5.02
CA LEU A 4 -55.05 -33.45 5.26
C LEU A 4 -54.96 -31.95 4.94
N LEU A 5 -54.84 -31.10 5.96
CA LEU A 5 -54.55 -29.71 5.81
C LEU A 5 -53.03 -29.54 5.57
N PHE A 6 -52.67 -29.24 4.33
CA PHE A 6 -51.31 -28.88 3.96
C PHE A 6 -51.11 -27.40 4.30
N THR A 7 -50.46 -27.13 5.41
CA THR A 7 -50.03 -25.78 5.77
C THR A 7 -48.77 -25.47 5.00
N ILE A 8 -48.88 -24.65 3.98
CA ILE A 8 -47.73 -24.14 3.23
C ILE A 8 -47.07 -23.08 4.09
N PHE A 9 -45.94 -23.44 4.66
CA PHE A 9 -45.05 -22.51 5.34
C PHE A 9 -44.22 -21.78 4.27
N ILE A 10 -44.65 -20.58 3.89
CA ILE A 10 -43.85 -19.71 3.01
C ILE A 10 -42.71 -19.16 3.85
N LEU A 11 -41.55 -19.77 3.73
CA LEU A 11 -40.29 -19.24 4.22
C LEU A 11 -39.91 -18.04 3.35
N ILE A 12 -40.23 -16.84 3.81
CA ILE A 12 -39.71 -15.61 3.24
C ILE A 12 -38.22 -15.56 3.66
N LEU A 13 -37.37 -16.14 2.82
CA LEU A 13 -35.92 -15.89 2.85
C LEU A 13 -35.70 -14.43 2.44
N GLY A 14 -35.69 -13.57 3.44
CA GLY A 14 -35.22 -12.20 3.26
C GLY A 14 -33.77 -12.24 2.80
N THR A 15 -33.57 -12.14 1.49
CA THR A 15 -32.27 -11.84 0.92
C THR A 15 -31.93 -10.42 1.33
N SER A 16 -31.25 -10.29 2.46
CA SER A 16 -30.55 -9.06 2.81
C SER A 16 -29.50 -8.86 1.74
N THR A 17 -29.81 -8.12 0.69
CA THR A 17 -28.81 -7.56 -0.19
C THR A 17 -28.04 -6.56 0.65
N VAL A 18 -26.94 -7.03 1.23
CA VAL A 18 -25.90 -6.16 1.74
C VAL A 18 -25.35 -5.44 0.51
N PHE A 19 -25.90 -4.26 0.22
CA PHE A 19 -25.23 -3.31 -0.65
C PHE A 19 -23.93 -2.96 0.07
N GLY A 20 -22.86 -3.70 -0.24
CA GLY A 20 -21.53 -3.28 0.08
C GLY A 20 -21.30 -1.96 -0.64
N HIS A 21 -21.44 -0.86 0.08
CA HIS A 21 -20.93 0.41 -0.40
C HIS A 21 -19.42 0.19 -0.56
N THR A 22 -18.99 -0.04 -1.79
CA THR A 22 -17.57 0.05 -2.13
C THR A 22 -17.19 1.49 -1.84
N PHE A 23 -16.45 1.68 -0.75
CA PHE A 23 -15.92 2.98 -0.40
C PHE A 23 -14.97 3.40 -1.54
N VAL A 24 -15.39 4.40 -2.31
CA VAL A 24 -14.54 5.01 -3.33
C VAL A 24 -13.88 6.23 -2.68
N PRO A 25 -12.56 6.22 -2.49
CA PRO A 25 -11.87 7.34 -1.88
C PRO A 25 -12.03 8.63 -2.71
N ASP A 26 -12.36 9.74 -2.06
CA ASP A 26 -12.36 11.06 -2.68
C ASP A 26 -10.96 11.68 -2.58
N PHE A 27 -10.16 11.47 -3.60
CA PHE A 27 -8.79 12.01 -3.66
C PHE A 27 -8.73 13.54 -3.77
N SER A 28 -9.85 14.23 -4.07
CA SER A 28 -9.88 15.68 -4.19
C SER A 28 -9.74 16.40 -2.84
N THR A 29 -10.09 15.74 -1.74
CA THR A 29 -10.02 16.26 -0.38
C THR A 29 -8.72 15.89 0.35
N MET A 30 -7.93 14.97 -0.21
CA MET A 30 -6.71 14.48 0.40
C MET A 30 -5.52 15.42 0.18
N LYS A 31 -4.60 15.43 1.13
CA LYS A 31 -3.30 16.08 0.93
C LYS A 31 -2.46 15.26 -0.03
N ILE A 32 -1.86 15.93 -1.00
CA ILE A 32 -0.99 15.29 -1.99
C ILE A 32 0.47 15.56 -1.60
N LEU A 33 1.22 14.49 -1.40
CA LEU A 33 2.64 14.53 -1.06
C LEU A 33 3.45 13.90 -2.19
N ARG A 34 4.35 14.67 -2.79
CA ARG A 34 5.32 14.18 -3.76
C ARG A 34 6.67 14.04 -3.10
N CYS A 35 7.26 12.85 -3.18
CA CYS A 35 8.60 12.57 -2.68
C CYS A 35 9.52 12.28 -3.88
N ASP A 36 10.51 13.14 -4.08
CA ASP A 36 11.59 12.95 -5.05
C ASP A 36 12.79 12.33 -4.31
N PHE A 37 13.35 11.22 -4.80
CA PHE A 37 14.39 10.47 -4.08
C PHE A 37 15.42 9.83 -5.01
N ASP A 38 16.61 9.61 -4.46
CA ASP A 38 17.65 8.80 -5.07
C ASP A 38 17.54 7.36 -4.56
N GLU A 39 17.44 6.41 -5.48
CA GLU A 39 17.44 4.98 -5.19
C GLU A 39 18.77 4.37 -5.59
N THR A 40 19.35 3.55 -4.69
CA THR A 40 20.51 2.73 -4.97
C THR A 40 20.13 1.26 -4.79
N VAL A 41 20.31 0.47 -5.84
CA VAL A 41 20.08 -0.97 -5.84
C VAL A 41 21.39 -1.72 -5.74
N TYR A 42 21.42 -2.71 -4.86
CA TYR A 42 22.57 -3.56 -4.59
C TYR A 42 22.25 -5.00 -4.95
N ASN A 43 23.23 -5.74 -5.39
CA ASN A 43 23.10 -7.17 -5.52
C ASN A 43 23.40 -7.88 -4.17
N GLN A 44 23.42 -9.20 -4.18
CA GLN A 44 23.59 -10.03 -2.99
C GLN A 44 24.94 -9.81 -2.27
N ASP A 45 25.99 -9.46 -2.98
CA ASP A 45 27.33 -9.19 -2.44
C ASP A 45 27.53 -7.72 -2.03
N ASN A 46 26.47 -6.92 -2.04
CA ASN A 46 26.45 -5.49 -1.77
C ASN A 46 27.14 -4.61 -2.82
N THR A 47 27.44 -5.12 -4.00
CA THR A 47 27.89 -4.26 -5.09
C THR A 47 26.70 -3.46 -5.65
N VAL A 48 26.97 -2.20 -6.02
CA VAL A 48 25.95 -1.32 -6.58
C VAL A 48 25.64 -1.78 -8.00
N LEU A 49 24.37 -2.09 -8.25
CA LEU A 49 23.87 -2.43 -9.59
C LEU A 49 23.43 -1.19 -10.36
N THR A 50 22.67 -0.33 -9.71
CA THR A 50 22.11 0.86 -10.34
C THR A 50 21.89 1.97 -9.32
N LYS A 51 21.89 3.22 -9.84
CA LYS A 51 21.43 4.41 -9.12
C LYS A 51 20.45 5.15 -10.00
N SER A 52 19.33 5.54 -9.45
CA SER A 52 18.23 6.19 -10.18
C SER A 52 17.63 7.32 -9.38
N LYS A 53 17.15 8.36 -10.08
CA LYS A 53 16.31 9.40 -9.47
C LYS A 53 14.86 9.08 -9.79
N LEU A 54 14.04 8.95 -8.78
CA LEU A 54 12.65 8.55 -8.90
C LEU A 54 11.76 9.50 -8.10
N PHE A 55 10.45 9.38 -8.30
CA PHE A 55 9.48 10.05 -7.45
C PHE A 55 8.29 9.15 -7.14
N ARG A 56 7.61 9.44 -6.05
CA ARG A 56 6.33 8.84 -5.67
C ARG A 56 5.34 9.91 -5.29
N ILE A 57 4.06 9.65 -5.57
CA ILE A 57 2.97 10.52 -5.18
C ILE A 57 2.09 9.76 -4.20
N PHE A 58 1.92 10.35 -3.03
CA PHE A 58 1.06 9.84 -1.97
C PHE A 58 -0.16 10.74 -1.81
N TYR A 59 -1.30 10.12 -1.54
CA TYR A 59 -2.51 10.80 -1.11
C TYR A 59 -2.73 10.44 0.35
N LEU A 60 -2.81 11.47 1.21
CA LEU A 60 -2.92 11.32 2.66
C LEU A 60 -4.32 11.68 3.11
N ASP A 61 -5.02 10.70 3.65
CA ASP A 61 -6.29 10.88 4.35
C ASP A 61 -5.99 10.98 5.84
N ASP A 62 -5.81 12.20 6.33
CA ASP A 62 -5.44 12.45 7.73
C ASP A 62 -6.60 12.12 8.69
N GLU A 63 -7.84 12.18 8.24
CA GLU A 63 -9.02 11.88 9.05
C GLU A 63 -9.12 10.38 9.36
N ASN A 64 -8.96 9.55 8.33
CA ASN A 64 -9.06 8.10 8.45
C ASN A 64 -7.70 7.42 8.66
N LYS A 65 -6.60 8.19 8.70
CA LYS A 65 -5.22 7.70 8.81
C LYS A 65 -4.85 6.69 7.74
N LEU A 66 -5.27 6.98 6.50
CA LEU A 66 -4.98 6.16 5.33
C LEU A 66 -3.99 6.84 4.41
N ILE A 67 -3.20 6.03 3.74
CA ILE A 67 -2.24 6.48 2.73
C ILE A 67 -2.42 5.67 1.45
N TYR A 68 -2.38 6.36 0.33
CA TYR A 68 -2.48 5.75 -1.00
C TYR A 68 -1.23 6.10 -1.79
N LEU A 69 -0.63 5.11 -2.42
CA LEU A 69 0.48 5.27 -3.37
C LEU A 69 -0.09 5.19 -4.78
N GLN A 70 0.00 6.29 -5.54
CA GLN A 70 -0.56 6.37 -6.90
C GLN A 70 -2.05 5.97 -6.97
N LYS A 71 -2.83 6.33 -5.94
CA LYS A 71 -4.24 5.99 -5.73
C LYS A 71 -4.55 4.54 -5.33
N GLU A 72 -3.54 3.70 -5.14
CA GLU A 72 -3.71 2.36 -4.57
C GLU A 72 -3.51 2.42 -3.05
N PRO A 73 -4.39 1.79 -2.25
CA PRO A 73 -4.27 1.81 -0.80
C PRO A 73 -3.03 1.06 -0.33
N ILE A 74 -2.43 1.56 0.76
CA ILE A 74 -1.35 0.87 1.46
C ILE A 74 -1.95 0.14 2.66
N ASP A 75 -1.94 -1.20 2.63
CA ASP A 75 -2.64 -2.03 3.62
C ASP A 75 -1.90 -2.17 4.95
N HIS A 76 -0.56 -2.06 4.95
CA HIS A 76 0.28 -2.31 6.12
C HIS A 76 0.86 -1.02 6.69
N ILE A 77 -0.02 -0.15 7.20
CA ILE A 77 0.39 1.08 7.89
C ILE A 77 0.77 0.69 9.33
N LEU A 78 2.03 0.95 9.69
CA LEU A 78 2.57 0.68 11.04
C LEU A 78 2.36 1.87 11.97
N TYR A 79 2.48 3.07 11.42
CA TYR A 79 2.37 4.31 12.17
C TYR A 79 1.84 5.43 11.26
N TYR A 80 0.85 6.18 11.73
CA TYR A 80 0.31 7.34 11.02
C TYR A 80 -0.07 8.43 12.02
N GLU A 81 0.82 9.40 12.21
CA GLU A 81 0.62 10.53 13.10
C GLU A 81 1.03 11.84 12.42
N THR A 82 0.94 12.94 13.15
CA THR A 82 1.21 14.28 12.62
C THR A 82 2.68 14.51 12.27
N ASP A 83 3.57 13.79 12.90
CA ASP A 83 5.03 13.91 12.75
C ASP A 83 5.63 12.88 11.80
N LYS A 84 5.02 11.69 11.69
CA LYS A 84 5.58 10.58 10.93
C LYS A 84 4.53 9.66 10.34
N ILE A 85 4.82 9.10 9.17
CA ILE A 85 4.13 7.95 8.59
C ILE A 85 5.15 6.84 8.38
N GLU A 86 4.77 5.61 8.74
CA GLU A 86 5.60 4.42 8.58
C GLU A 86 4.75 3.25 8.09
N TYR A 87 5.19 2.58 7.04
CA TYR A 87 4.43 1.50 6.42
C TYR A 87 5.32 0.46 5.77
N ASN A 88 4.77 -0.73 5.60
CA ASN A 88 5.35 -1.79 4.81
C ASN A 88 4.59 -1.98 3.50
N LEU A 89 5.32 -2.24 2.42
CA LEU A 89 4.77 -2.74 1.17
C LEU A 89 5.26 -4.17 0.96
N GLN A 90 4.34 -5.01 0.54
CA GLN A 90 4.65 -6.35 0.07
C GLN A 90 4.06 -6.53 -1.32
N SER A 91 4.87 -6.99 -2.25
CA SER A 91 4.43 -7.37 -3.59
C SER A 91 4.95 -8.77 -3.90
N MET A 92 4.09 -9.60 -4.42
CA MET A 92 4.41 -10.96 -4.84
C MET A 92 3.98 -11.14 -6.28
N THR A 93 4.90 -11.60 -7.09
CA THR A 93 4.67 -12.02 -8.49
C THR A 93 5.17 -13.44 -8.67
N ASP A 94 4.97 -14.00 -9.85
CA ASP A 94 5.49 -15.34 -10.18
C ASP A 94 7.01 -15.39 -10.23
N ASP A 95 7.69 -14.23 -10.36
CA ASP A 95 9.14 -14.14 -10.53
C ASP A 95 9.88 -13.70 -9.27
N TYR A 96 9.22 -12.97 -8.36
CA TYR A 96 9.86 -12.42 -7.16
C TYR A 96 8.88 -12.05 -6.04
N ILE A 97 9.42 -12.01 -4.84
CA ILE A 97 8.79 -11.40 -3.65
C ILE A 97 9.56 -10.14 -3.30
N MET A 98 8.86 -9.01 -3.19
CA MET A 98 9.42 -7.75 -2.72
C MET A 98 8.81 -7.37 -1.37
N MET A 99 9.65 -6.97 -0.45
CA MET A 99 9.27 -6.36 0.82
C MET A 99 9.97 -5.01 0.95
N ALA A 100 9.22 -3.97 1.26
CA ALA A 100 9.78 -2.65 1.50
C ALA A 100 9.24 -2.07 2.80
N HIS A 101 10.11 -1.39 3.53
CA HIS A 101 9.79 -0.60 4.70
C HIS A 101 10.07 0.86 4.39
N THR A 102 9.09 1.72 4.61
CA THR A 102 9.18 3.15 4.27
C THR A 102 8.79 4.01 5.46
N THR A 103 9.56 5.06 5.66
CA THR A 103 9.28 6.12 6.63
C THR A 103 9.23 7.47 5.92
N ILE A 104 8.23 8.27 6.24
CA ILE A 104 8.09 9.66 5.82
C ILE A 104 8.02 10.50 7.10
N ASP A 105 9.02 11.33 7.33
CA ASP A 105 8.97 12.36 8.36
C ASP A 105 8.14 13.52 7.84
N ARG A 106 7.07 13.86 8.53
CA ARG A 106 6.12 14.89 8.09
C ARG A 106 6.54 16.31 8.50
N ILE A 107 7.54 16.43 9.36
CA ILE A 107 8.09 17.69 9.84
C ILE A 107 9.28 18.11 8.96
N SER A 108 10.28 17.23 8.81
CA SER A 108 11.44 17.47 7.96
C SER A 108 11.16 17.20 6.48
N LEU A 109 10.05 16.50 6.17
CA LEU A 109 9.68 16.00 4.85
C LEU A 109 10.70 15.01 4.25
N GLU A 110 11.48 14.36 5.10
CA GLU A 110 12.41 13.32 4.66
C GLU A 110 11.67 12.02 4.33
N TYR A 111 12.08 11.44 3.22
CA TYR A 111 11.63 10.13 2.74
C TYR A 111 12.77 9.13 2.82
N ASN A 112 12.54 8.01 3.51
CA ASN A 112 13.49 6.92 3.60
C ASN A 112 12.78 5.59 3.32
N SER A 113 13.35 4.77 2.44
CA SER A 113 12.82 3.44 2.16
C SER A 113 13.95 2.43 2.02
N LYS A 114 13.71 1.21 2.51
CA LYS A 114 14.58 0.05 2.29
C LYS A 114 13.74 -1.08 1.75
N SER A 115 14.21 -1.72 0.70
CA SER A 115 13.53 -2.90 0.16
C SER A 115 14.46 -4.08 -0.02
N THR A 116 13.85 -5.26 -0.01
CA THR A 116 14.50 -6.53 -0.37
C THR A 116 13.62 -7.19 -1.41
N MET A 117 14.22 -7.64 -2.48
CA MET A 117 13.58 -8.36 -3.57
C MET A 117 14.26 -9.71 -3.71
N THR A 118 13.52 -10.77 -3.49
CA THR A 118 13.99 -12.17 -3.61
C THR A 118 13.39 -12.76 -4.88
N TYR A 119 14.25 -13.17 -5.80
CA TYR A 119 13.84 -13.78 -7.06
C TYR A 119 13.77 -15.29 -6.93
N ASP A 120 12.79 -15.92 -7.56
CA ASP A 120 12.67 -17.38 -7.66
C ASP A 120 13.80 -17.97 -8.49
N ASN A 121 14.26 -17.24 -9.51
CA ASN A 121 15.42 -17.65 -10.28
C ASN A 121 16.71 -17.37 -9.49
N PRO A 122 17.47 -18.41 -9.09
CA PRO A 122 18.69 -18.26 -8.29
C PRO A 122 19.81 -17.44 -8.96
N MET A 123 19.78 -17.26 -10.30
CA MET A 123 20.73 -16.42 -11.00
C MET A 123 20.58 -14.92 -10.62
N PHE A 124 19.39 -14.48 -10.22
CA PHE A 124 19.17 -13.10 -9.81
C PHE A 124 19.32 -12.92 -8.30
N GLY A 125 19.19 -14.00 -7.52
CA GLY A 125 19.40 -14.03 -6.07
C GLY A 125 18.54 -13.02 -5.31
N VAL A 126 19.17 -12.36 -4.33
CA VAL A 126 18.54 -11.34 -3.50
C VAL A 126 19.09 -9.97 -3.89
N ARG A 127 18.20 -9.03 -4.17
CA ARG A 127 18.56 -7.62 -4.37
C ARG A 127 18.04 -6.78 -3.20
N ARG A 128 18.76 -5.75 -2.86
CA ARG A 128 18.36 -4.77 -1.86
C ARG A 128 18.34 -3.40 -2.48
N SER A 129 17.45 -2.53 -2.02
CA SER A 129 17.54 -1.12 -2.37
C SER A 129 17.43 -0.23 -1.14
N THR A 130 18.03 0.92 -1.25
CA THR A 130 17.85 2.04 -0.32
C THR A 130 17.43 3.26 -1.10
N SER A 131 16.42 3.97 -0.62
CA SER A 131 15.92 5.19 -1.22
C SER A 131 15.91 6.29 -0.17
N GLN A 132 16.46 7.45 -0.51
CA GLN A 132 16.47 8.64 0.34
C GLN A 132 16.09 9.86 -0.48
N GLY A 133 15.30 10.74 0.09
CA GLY A 133 14.86 11.92 -0.60
C GLY A 133 14.05 12.87 0.24
N ILE A 134 13.47 13.84 -0.43
CA ILE A 134 12.68 14.90 0.18
C ILE A 134 11.28 14.92 -0.46
N CYS A 135 10.29 15.10 0.40
CA CYS A 135 8.91 15.27 0.00
C CYS A 135 8.52 16.76 -0.04
N LYS A 136 7.44 17.04 -0.74
CA LYS A 136 6.77 18.34 -0.72
C LYS A 136 5.27 18.15 -0.89
N PHE A 137 4.47 18.96 -0.23
CA PHE A 137 3.04 19.03 -0.51
C PHE A 137 2.82 19.75 -1.85
N LEU A 138 1.85 19.27 -2.64
CA LEU A 138 1.54 19.83 -3.96
C LEU A 138 0.35 20.79 -3.93
N ASN A 139 -0.31 20.93 -2.79
CA ASN A 139 -1.49 21.78 -2.60
C ASN A 139 -1.53 22.40 -1.21
#